data_a905bd8cd0e2ff75094b9844318138ed
#
_entry.id   a905bd8cd0e2ff75094b9844318138ed
#
_cell.length_a   1.000
_cell.length_b   1.000
_cell.length_c   1.000
_cell.angle_alpha   90.00
_cell.angle_beta   90.00
_cell.angle_gamma   90.00
#
_symmetry.space_group_name_H-M   'P 1'
#
loop_
_entity.id
_entity.type
_entity.pdbx_description
1 polymer ?
#
loop_
_entity_poly.entity_id
_entity_poly.type
_entity_poly.pdbx_seq_one_letter_code
_entity_poly.pdbx_strand_id
1 'polypeptide(L)'
;DDKGRYYKLDASNMTFAIAENPVTNTVSKAGIYWVALDFNAMTYKMREIEKVELWNKPWFGHDVPDTAEMTYQGQGEWSISDYAWVVSHEDGRKDTRYYFICTYVDGFKERWAYYSDDCRGDQNSNPGKYPNFYNIYRFDHSKLGEWDDSWKTQNDSEGVGKKATFHIYMNNTYAADYKHTRSFK
;
A
#
# COMPACT_ATOMS: atom_id res chain seq x y z
N ASP A 1 -13.94 5.76 17.40
CA ASP A 1 -13.64 4.38 17.70
C ASP A 1 -14.93 3.60 17.95
N ASP A 2 -14.85 2.29 18.10
CA ASP A 2 -15.97 1.38 18.34
C ASP A 2 -16.74 1.63 19.67
N LYS A 3 -16.19 2.49 20.54
CA LYS A 3 -16.83 2.95 21.79
C LYS A 3 -17.49 4.31 21.65
N GLY A 4 -17.60 4.86 20.44
CA GLY A 4 -18.26 6.15 20.20
C GLY A 4 -17.52 7.36 20.75
N ARG A 5 -16.20 7.27 20.96
CA ARG A 5 -15.40 8.43 21.35
C ARG A 5 -15.07 9.31 20.15
N TYR A 6 -15.11 10.62 20.36
CA TYR A 6 -14.79 11.61 19.35
C TYR A 6 -13.47 12.30 19.68
N TYR A 7 -12.75 12.75 18.67
CA TYR A 7 -11.45 13.38 18.84
C TYR A 7 -11.43 14.71 18.10
N LYS A 8 -11.17 15.79 18.85
CA LYS A 8 -10.97 17.12 18.29
C LYS A 8 -9.48 17.33 18.03
N LEU A 9 -9.13 17.58 16.79
CA LEU A 9 -7.75 17.84 16.36
C LEU A 9 -7.43 19.32 16.50
N ASP A 10 -6.23 19.64 16.97
CA ASP A 10 -5.66 20.97 16.97
C ASP A 10 -4.46 21.02 16.03
N ALA A 11 -4.67 21.61 14.86
CA ALA A 11 -3.66 21.68 13.80
C ALA A 11 -2.50 22.64 14.13
N SER A 12 -2.66 23.53 15.09
CA SER A 12 -1.62 24.52 15.44
C SER A 12 -0.42 23.89 16.16
N ASN A 13 -0.66 22.82 16.89
CA ASN A 13 0.37 22.11 17.67
C ASN A 13 0.38 20.59 17.45
N MET A 14 -0.41 20.09 16.50
CA MET A 14 -0.54 18.68 16.16
C MET A 14 -0.96 17.80 17.35
N THR A 15 -1.85 18.30 18.19
CA THR A 15 -2.43 17.58 19.33
C THR A 15 -3.91 17.27 19.10
N PHE A 16 -4.46 16.34 19.89
CA PHE A 16 -5.89 16.11 19.93
C PHE A 16 -6.39 15.94 21.35
N ALA A 17 -7.70 16.16 21.52
CA ALA A 17 -8.40 15.93 22.79
C ALA A 17 -9.62 15.02 22.56
N ILE A 18 -9.98 14.27 23.59
CA ILE A 18 -11.24 13.52 23.61
C ILE A 18 -12.40 14.51 23.72
N ALA A 19 -13.40 14.36 22.85
CA ALA A 19 -14.61 15.17 22.88
C ALA A 19 -15.83 14.32 23.30
N GLU A 20 -16.72 14.88 24.08
CA GLU A 20 -17.94 14.22 24.53
C GLU A 20 -18.99 14.10 23.41
N ASN A 21 -18.93 14.99 22.44
CA ASN A 21 -19.88 15.06 21.34
C ASN A 21 -19.16 14.96 19.98
N PRO A 22 -19.88 14.59 18.90
CA PRO A 22 -19.34 14.62 17.56
C PRO A 22 -18.72 15.97 17.22
N VAL A 23 -17.53 15.97 16.65
CA VAL A 23 -16.81 17.17 16.20
C VAL A 23 -16.44 17.04 14.72
N THR A 24 -16.51 18.16 14.01
CA THR A 24 -15.99 18.24 12.64
C THR A 24 -14.55 18.73 12.71
N ASN A 25 -13.65 17.92 12.18
CA ASN A 25 -12.26 18.33 11.97
C ASN A 25 -12.12 18.76 10.51
N THR A 26 -11.51 19.92 10.27
CA THR A 26 -11.32 20.46 8.93
C THR A 26 -9.85 20.43 8.55
N VAL A 27 -9.57 20.13 7.29
CA VAL A 27 -8.26 20.31 6.67
C VAL A 27 -8.27 21.56 5.82
N SER A 28 -7.13 22.23 5.70
CA SER A 28 -7.00 23.50 4.96
C SER A 28 -7.14 23.31 3.44
N LYS A 29 -6.92 22.11 2.95
CA LYS A 29 -6.96 21.76 1.53
C LYS A 29 -7.66 20.42 1.34
N ALA A 30 -8.48 20.30 0.31
CA ALA A 30 -9.04 19.00 -0.08
C ALA A 30 -7.94 18.09 -0.60
N GLY A 31 -7.96 16.83 -0.16
CA GLY A 31 -6.95 15.84 -0.53
C GLY A 31 -7.19 14.50 0.14
N ILE A 32 -6.29 13.56 -0.09
CA ILE A 32 -6.27 12.27 0.56
C ILE A 32 -5.20 12.29 1.64
N TYR A 33 -5.58 11.99 2.87
CA TYR A 33 -4.68 12.12 4.00
C TYR A 33 -4.52 10.79 4.74
N TRP A 34 -3.26 10.45 5.03
CA TRP A 34 -2.94 9.50 6.08
C TRP A 34 -2.88 10.22 7.42
N VAL A 35 -3.55 9.66 8.43
CA VAL A 35 -3.58 10.22 9.79
C VAL A 35 -3.23 9.13 10.79
N ALA A 36 -2.29 9.42 11.69
CA ALA A 36 -1.95 8.56 12.83
C ALA A 36 -2.14 9.31 14.14
N LEU A 37 -2.78 8.67 15.11
CA LEU A 37 -3.02 9.19 16.45
C LEU A 37 -2.09 8.47 17.45
N ASP A 38 -1.35 9.23 18.24
CA ASP A 38 -0.62 8.74 19.41
C ASP A 38 -1.43 9.07 20.67
N PHE A 39 -2.09 8.06 21.22
CA PHE A 39 -2.95 8.22 22.39
C PHE A 39 -2.18 8.42 23.70
N ASN A 40 -0.92 8.03 23.76
CA ASN A 40 -0.09 8.26 24.94
C ASN A 40 0.38 9.72 25.03
N ALA A 41 0.84 10.24 23.90
CA ALA A 41 1.29 11.62 23.78
C ALA A 41 0.15 12.62 23.51
N MET A 42 -1.05 12.14 23.18
CA MET A 42 -2.20 12.95 22.71
C MET A 42 -1.82 13.81 21.50
N THR A 43 -1.00 13.26 20.61
CA THR A 43 -0.55 13.92 19.38
C THR A 43 -0.99 13.17 18.14
N TYR A 44 -0.99 13.85 16.99
CA TYR A 44 -1.24 13.20 15.73
C TYR A 44 -0.22 13.60 14.65
N LYS A 45 -0.08 12.75 13.66
CA LYS A 45 0.64 13.05 12.42
C LYS A 45 -0.33 12.96 11.26
N MET A 46 -0.18 13.84 10.30
CA MET A 46 -0.99 13.85 9.08
C MET A 46 -0.08 14.13 7.88
N ARG A 47 -0.25 13.33 6.82
CA ARG A 47 0.46 13.53 5.55
C ARG A 47 -0.53 13.43 4.40
N GLU A 48 -0.46 14.37 3.48
CA GLU A 48 -1.22 14.33 2.23
C GLU A 48 -0.55 13.34 1.27
N ILE A 49 -1.34 12.40 0.74
CA ILE A 49 -0.89 11.44 -0.27
C ILE A 49 -0.95 12.13 -1.63
N GLU A 50 0.18 12.15 -2.33
CA GLU A 50 0.28 12.66 -3.70
C GLU A 50 -0.17 11.60 -4.70
N LYS A 51 0.41 10.38 -4.61
CA LYS A 51 0.08 9.26 -5.49
C LYS A 51 0.40 7.92 -4.85
N VAL A 52 -0.22 6.88 -5.40
CA VAL A 52 0.14 5.47 -5.14
C VAL A 52 0.45 4.80 -6.47
N GLU A 53 1.54 4.06 -6.54
CA GLU A 53 2.03 3.39 -7.74
C GLU A 53 2.22 1.89 -7.46
N LEU A 54 1.81 1.07 -8.42
CA LEU A 54 2.25 -0.32 -8.50
C LEU A 54 3.66 -0.34 -9.07
N TRP A 55 4.64 -0.87 -8.33
CA TRP A 55 5.94 -1.25 -8.85
C TRP A 55 5.89 -2.72 -9.27
N ASN A 56 6.26 -3.00 -10.53
CA ASN A 56 6.27 -4.36 -11.07
C ASN A 56 7.48 -4.57 -11.95
N LYS A 57 8.34 -5.51 -11.57
CA LYS A 57 9.58 -5.78 -12.29
C LYS A 57 9.85 -7.28 -12.37
N PRO A 58 10.11 -7.83 -13.55
CA PRO A 58 10.67 -9.16 -13.69
C PRO A 58 12.14 -9.16 -13.29
N TRP A 59 12.65 -10.33 -12.91
CA TRP A 59 14.06 -10.49 -12.54
C TRP A 59 15.02 -10.17 -13.70
N PHE A 60 14.61 -10.40 -14.94
CA PHE A 60 15.38 -10.12 -16.16
C PHE A 60 14.53 -9.42 -17.21
N GLY A 61 15.16 -8.51 -17.92
CA GLY A 61 14.79 -7.86 -19.19
C GLY A 61 13.33 -7.46 -19.37
N HIS A 62 13.06 -6.18 -19.46
CA HIS A 62 11.75 -5.65 -19.85
C HIS A 62 11.88 -4.25 -20.46
N ASP A 63 10.93 -3.91 -21.33
CA ASP A 63 10.89 -2.63 -22.05
C ASP A 63 9.78 -1.69 -21.57
N VAL A 64 9.23 -1.93 -20.39
CA VAL A 64 8.14 -1.13 -19.81
C VAL A 64 8.60 -0.43 -18.53
N PRO A 65 7.99 0.71 -18.16
CA PRO A 65 8.26 1.38 -16.89
C PRO A 65 8.03 0.44 -15.70
N ASP A 66 8.90 0.51 -14.70
CA ASP A 66 8.80 -0.29 -13.47
C ASP A 66 7.57 0.09 -12.63
N THR A 67 7.00 1.28 -12.83
CA THR A 67 5.87 1.78 -12.05
C THR A 67 4.68 2.17 -12.90
N ALA A 68 3.49 1.98 -12.36
CA ALA A 68 2.23 2.45 -12.91
C ALA A 68 1.35 3.06 -11.82
N GLU A 69 0.81 4.24 -12.09
CA GLU A 69 -0.02 4.96 -11.13
C GLU A 69 -1.37 4.27 -10.93
N MET A 70 -1.82 4.21 -9.68
CA MET A 70 -3.12 3.67 -9.28
C MET A 70 -4.13 4.82 -9.11
N THR A 71 -5.39 4.51 -9.34
CA THR A 71 -6.49 5.47 -9.19
C THR A 71 -7.14 5.32 -7.81
N TYR A 72 -7.35 6.44 -7.12
CA TYR A 72 -8.12 6.48 -5.87
C TYR A 72 -9.61 6.32 -6.16
N GLN A 73 -10.24 5.36 -5.49
CA GLN A 73 -11.66 5.01 -5.66
C GLN A 73 -12.57 5.60 -4.57
N GLY A 74 -11.98 6.22 -3.56
CA GLY A 74 -12.69 6.68 -2.36
C GLY A 74 -12.57 5.71 -1.20
N GLN A 75 -12.95 6.15 0.00
CA GLN A 75 -13.00 5.33 1.23
C GLN A 75 -11.72 4.56 1.57
N GLY A 76 -10.55 5.09 1.18
CA GLY A 76 -9.26 4.44 1.39
C GLY A 76 -8.95 3.29 0.41
N GLU A 77 -9.64 3.23 -0.72
CA GLU A 77 -9.37 2.25 -1.77
C GLU A 77 -8.57 2.87 -2.93
N TRP A 78 -7.56 2.14 -3.40
CA TRP A 78 -6.81 2.43 -4.63
C TRP A 78 -6.88 1.23 -5.56
N SER A 79 -6.96 1.47 -6.86
CA SER A 79 -6.99 0.38 -7.83
C SER A 79 -6.22 0.71 -9.10
N ILE A 80 -5.77 -0.36 -9.78
CA ILE A 80 -5.32 -0.35 -11.16
C ILE A 80 -5.91 -1.58 -11.85
N SER A 81 -6.48 -1.38 -13.03
CA SER A 81 -7.13 -2.43 -13.82
C SER A 81 -6.50 -2.55 -15.19
N ASP A 82 -6.59 -3.75 -15.77
CA ASP A 82 -6.08 -4.06 -17.11
C ASP A 82 -4.58 -3.73 -17.32
N TYR A 83 -3.81 -3.67 -16.23
CA TYR A 83 -2.36 -3.46 -16.30
C TYR A 83 -1.69 -4.64 -17.01
N ALA A 84 -0.91 -4.35 -18.05
CA ALA A 84 -0.15 -5.36 -18.76
C ALA A 84 0.92 -5.95 -17.84
N TRP A 85 0.70 -7.20 -17.41
CA TRP A 85 1.60 -7.84 -16.44
C TRP A 85 2.94 -8.17 -17.08
N VAL A 86 4.00 -7.64 -16.49
CA VAL A 86 5.36 -7.85 -16.96
C VAL A 86 5.93 -9.12 -16.32
N VAL A 87 6.45 -10.01 -17.14
CA VAL A 87 7.12 -11.24 -16.70
C VAL A 87 8.49 -11.36 -17.35
N SER A 88 9.38 -12.09 -16.70
CA SER A 88 10.70 -12.40 -17.27
C SER A 88 10.58 -13.25 -18.54
N HIS A 89 11.31 -12.87 -19.58
CA HIS A 89 11.35 -13.57 -20.86
C HIS A 89 12.65 -14.34 -21.08
N GLU A 90 13.67 -14.07 -20.31
CA GLU A 90 14.99 -14.68 -20.45
C GLU A 90 15.12 -15.84 -19.48
N ASP A 91 15.80 -16.90 -19.84
CA ASP A 91 16.15 -18.07 -19.04
C ASP A 91 14.98 -19.01 -18.61
N GLY A 92 13.76 -18.78 -19.07
CA GLY A 92 12.60 -19.61 -18.70
C GLY A 92 12.11 -19.42 -17.27
N ARG A 93 12.65 -18.48 -16.52
CA ARG A 93 12.14 -18.12 -15.20
C ARG A 93 10.98 -17.16 -15.32
N LYS A 94 9.91 -17.46 -14.61
CA LYS A 94 8.70 -16.61 -14.54
C LYS A 94 8.66 -15.84 -13.22
N ASP A 95 9.81 -15.35 -12.78
CA ASP A 95 9.96 -14.61 -11.52
C ASP A 95 9.68 -13.14 -11.77
N THR A 96 8.53 -12.70 -11.34
CA THR A 96 8.13 -11.29 -11.36
C THR A 96 7.77 -10.84 -9.96
N ARG A 97 8.29 -9.68 -9.60
CA ARG A 97 8.12 -9.08 -8.28
C ARG A 97 7.24 -7.85 -8.37
N TYR A 98 6.55 -7.55 -7.27
CA TYR A 98 5.79 -6.32 -7.14
C TYR A 98 5.63 -5.89 -5.69
N TYR A 99 5.40 -4.61 -5.51
CA TYR A 99 4.96 -3.94 -4.30
C TYR A 99 4.28 -2.62 -4.69
N PHE A 100 3.83 -1.85 -3.72
CA PHE A 100 3.25 -0.54 -3.99
C PHE A 100 4.12 0.54 -3.36
N ILE A 101 4.15 1.73 -3.98
CA ILE A 101 4.86 2.91 -3.50
C ILE A 101 3.82 4.00 -3.25
N CYS A 102 3.71 4.46 -2.01
CA CYS A 102 2.96 5.65 -1.66
C CYS A 102 3.90 6.84 -1.56
N THR A 103 3.69 7.83 -2.40
CA THR A 103 4.42 9.11 -2.35
C THR A 103 3.54 10.16 -1.67
N TYR A 104 4.09 10.85 -0.70
CA TYR A 104 3.45 11.97 -0.02
C TYR A 104 3.89 13.30 -0.62
N VAL A 105 3.06 14.34 -0.48
CA VAL A 105 3.32 15.68 -1.02
C VAL A 105 4.62 16.29 -0.48
N ASP A 106 5.07 15.90 0.72
CA ASP A 106 6.36 16.31 1.30
C ASP A 106 7.57 15.57 0.70
N GLY A 107 7.34 14.68 -0.29
CA GLY A 107 8.37 13.89 -0.96
C GLY A 107 8.77 12.60 -0.22
N PHE A 108 8.24 12.36 0.96
CA PHE A 108 8.48 11.10 1.66
C PHE A 108 7.81 9.94 0.89
N LYS A 109 8.47 8.78 0.86
CA LYS A 109 7.93 7.58 0.21
C LYS A 109 7.85 6.43 1.18
N GLU A 110 6.72 5.75 1.17
CA GLU A 110 6.56 4.45 1.80
C GLU A 110 6.51 3.36 0.76
N ARG A 111 7.11 2.21 1.09
CA ARG A 111 6.84 0.95 0.42
C ARG A 111 5.73 0.23 1.18
N TRP A 112 4.70 -0.14 0.46
CA TRP A 112 3.61 -0.98 0.94
C TRP A 112 3.83 -2.38 0.37
N ALA A 113 4.25 -3.30 1.22
CA ALA A 113 4.85 -4.55 0.79
C ALA A 113 4.52 -5.73 1.70
N TYR A 114 5.04 -6.89 1.36
CA TYR A 114 5.07 -8.06 2.22
C TYR A 114 6.03 -7.80 3.39
N TYR A 115 5.78 -8.43 4.52
CA TYR A 115 6.70 -8.43 5.66
C TYR A 115 7.44 -9.77 5.75
N SER A 116 8.75 -9.71 5.90
CA SER A 116 9.58 -10.82 6.31
C SER A 116 10.62 -10.37 7.33
N ASP A 117 11.01 -11.28 8.23
CA ASP A 117 11.94 -10.97 9.32
C ASP A 117 13.35 -10.62 8.81
N ASP A 118 13.71 -11.08 7.62
CA ASP A 118 15.03 -10.88 7.02
C ASP A 118 15.00 -9.90 5.82
N CYS A 119 13.90 -9.20 5.61
CA CYS A 119 13.68 -8.29 4.47
C CYS A 119 13.91 -8.94 3.09
N ARG A 120 13.82 -10.25 3.00
CA ARG A 120 14.01 -11.04 1.78
C ARG A 120 12.74 -11.74 1.30
N GLY A 121 11.61 -11.35 1.86
CA GLY A 121 10.34 -11.95 1.55
C GLY A 121 10.02 -11.90 0.07
N ASP A 122 9.91 -13.05 -0.54
CA ASP A 122 9.51 -13.25 -1.91
C ASP A 122 8.27 -14.14 -2.01
N GLN A 123 7.32 -13.90 -1.16
CA GLN A 123 6.21 -14.79 -0.96
C GLN A 123 5.24 -14.79 -2.14
N ASN A 124 5.05 -15.95 -2.71
CA ASN A 124 4.13 -16.21 -3.80
C ASN A 124 2.68 -16.03 -3.41
N SER A 125 2.40 -16.31 -2.16
CA SER A 125 1.05 -16.22 -1.66
C SER A 125 1.09 -16.25 -0.14
N ASN A 126 0.73 -15.18 0.46
CA ASN A 126 0.32 -15.21 1.84
C ASN A 126 -1.02 -14.47 1.92
N PRO A 127 -2.15 -15.14 1.66
CA PRO A 127 -3.46 -14.52 1.81
C PRO A 127 -3.74 -14.17 3.27
N GLY A 128 -2.79 -14.45 4.16
CA GLY A 128 -2.96 -14.23 5.58
C GLY A 128 -4.12 -15.05 6.13
N LYS A 129 -4.75 -14.53 7.16
CA LYS A 129 -5.92 -15.16 7.81
C LYS A 129 -7.17 -15.18 6.91
N TYR A 130 -7.22 -14.31 5.91
CA TYR A 130 -8.41 -14.11 5.09
C TYR A 130 -8.12 -14.52 3.65
N PRO A 131 -8.78 -15.58 3.14
CA PRO A 131 -8.68 -15.99 1.76
C PRO A 131 -8.97 -14.80 0.82
N ASN A 132 -8.20 -14.69 -0.25
CA ASN A 132 -8.29 -13.64 -1.28
C ASN A 132 -7.73 -12.26 -0.93
N PHE A 133 -7.21 -12.06 0.28
CA PHE A 133 -6.53 -10.82 0.64
C PHE A 133 -5.08 -11.08 1.04
N TYR A 134 -4.20 -10.21 0.58
CA TYR A 134 -2.78 -10.19 0.95
C TYR A 134 -2.56 -9.05 1.93
N ASN A 135 -1.95 -9.34 3.07
CA ASN A 135 -1.62 -8.32 4.05
C ASN A 135 -0.49 -7.42 3.52
N ILE A 136 -0.65 -6.12 3.70
CA ILE A 136 0.34 -5.10 3.38
C ILE A 136 0.91 -4.55 4.67
N TYR A 137 2.23 -4.41 4.72
CA TYR A 137 2.96 -3.71 5.77
C TYR A 137 3.64 -2.48 5.17
N ARG A 138 3.88 -1.47 5.99
CA ARG A 138 4.38 -0.18 5.57
C ARG A 138 5.81 0.03 6.03
N PHE A 139 6.68 0.41 5.12
CA PHE A 139 8.10 0.62 5.37
C PHE A 139 8.56 1.96 4.80
N ASP A 140 9.57 2.56 5.42
CA ASP A 140 10.31 3.65 4.81
C ASP A 140 11.01 3.11 3.55
N HIS A 141 10.58 3.61 2.38
CA HIS A 141 11.10 3.13 1.10
C HIS A 141 12.62 3.27 0.98
N SER A 142 13.20 4.31 1.59
CA SER A 142 14.65 4.57 1.57
C SER A 142 15.49 3.56 2.34
N LYS A 143 14.87 2.73 3.17
CA LYS A 143 15.53 1.73 4.01
C LYS A 143 15.66 0.35 3.35
N LEU A 144 15.04 0.15 2.21
CA LEU A 144 14.94 -1.14 1.55
C LEU A 144 15.66 -1.14 0.21
N GLY A 145 16.30 -2.25 -0.12
CA GLY A 145 16.80 -2.54 -1.46
C GLY A 145 15.63 -2.72 -2.46
N GLU A 146 15.94 -2.68 -3.74
CA GLU A 146 14.91 -2.72 -4.79
C GLU A 146 13.99 -3.95 -4.68
N TRP A 147 14.53 -5.09 -4.30
CA TRP A 147 13.84 -6.39 -4.30
C TRP A 147 13.32 -6.83 -2.93
N ASP A 148 13.67 -6.09 -1.87
CA ASP A 148 13.33 -6.46 -0.50
C ASP A 148 11.82 -6.39 -0.26
N ASP A 149 11.31 -7.33 0.54
CA ASP A 149 9.91 -7.40 0.96
C ASP A 149 8.88 -7.29 -0.19
N SER A 150 9.22 -7.86 -1.35
CA SER A 150 8.32 -7.88 -2.51
C SER A 150 7.45 -9.14 -2.52
N TRP A 151 6.24 -9.03 -3.08
CA TRP A 151 5.50 -10.22 -3.50
C TRP A 151 6.05 -10.74 -4.81
N LYS A 152 5.83 -12.03 -5.04
CA LYS A 152 6.31 -12.73 -6.20
C LYS A 152 5.19 -13.50 -6.90
N THR A 153 5.23 -13.52 -8.21
CA THR A 153 4.40 -14.40 -9.04
C THR A 153 5.30 -15.37 -9.79
N GLN A 154 5.01 -16.65 -9.71
CA GLN A 154 5.82 -17.72 -10.34
C GLN A 154 5.00 -18.65 -11.23
N ASN A 155 3.68 -18.56 -11.21
CA ASN A 155 2.80 -19.49 -11.91
C ASN A 155 2.41 -18.98 -13.30
N ASP A 156 2.27 -19.88 -14.26
CA ASP A 156 1.74 -19.57 -15.59
C ASP A 156 0.34 -18.97 -15.54
N SER A 157 -0.46 -19.34 -14.54
CA SER A 157 -1.79 -18.79 -14.32
C SER A 157 -1.77 -17.33 -13.87
N GLU A 158 -0.65 -16.86 -13.32
CA GLU A 158 -0.46 -15.51 -12.78
C GLU A 158 0.51 -14.68 -13.64
N GLY A 159 0.56 -14.84 -14.95
CA GLY A 159 1.63 -14.11 -15.55
C GLY A 159 1.56 -13.88 -17.04
N VAL A 160 2.13 -14.78 -17.80
CA VAL A 160 2.47 -14.54 -19.20
C VAL A 160 1.26 -14.14 -20.04
N GLY A 161 1.35 -12.94 -20.66
CA GLY A 161 0.33 -12.44 -21.59
C GLY A 161 -0.98 -12.02 -20.91
N LYS A 162 -0.99 -11.89 -19.59
CA LYS A 162 -2.17 -11.54 -18.83
C LYS A 162 -2.23 -10.06 -18.48
N LYS A 163 -3.44 -9.61 -18.21
CA LYS A 163 -3.71 -8.31 -17.59
C LYS A 163 -3.98 -8.51 -16.11
N ALA A 164 -3.37 -7.65 -15.29
CA ALA A 164 -3.53 -7.66 -13.84
C ALA A 164 -4.50 -6.59 -13.38
N THR A 165 -5.24 -6.89 -12.32
CA THR A 165 -6.04 -5.92 -11.56
C THR A 165 -5.65 -6.02 -10.10
N PHE A 166 -5.37 -4.88 -9.49
CA PHE A 166 -5.06 -4.75 -8.07
C PHE A 166 -6.02 -3.77 -7.40
N HIS A 167 -6.43 -4.11 -6.18
CA HIS A 167 -7.14 -3.21 -5.28
C HIS A 167 -6.39 -3.18 -3.95
N ILE A 168 -6.13 -1.98 -3.42
CA ILE A 168 -5.56 -1.75 -2.09
C ILE A 168 -6.64 -1.16 -1.19
N TYR A 169 -6.73 -1.66 0.04
CA TYR A 169 -7.67 -1.21 1.05
C TYR A 169 -6.89 -0.73 2.28
N MET A 170 -6.90 0.59 2.51
CA MET A 170 -6.19 1.24 3.61
C MET A 170 -6.93 1.15 4.96
N ASN A 171 -8.18 0.79 4.94
CA ASN A 171 -9.04 0.67 6.14
C ASN A 171 -9.04 -0.75 6.72
N ASN A 172 -7.88 -1.35 6.85
CA ASN A 172 -7.74 -2.70 7.36
C ASN A 172 -7.97 -2.76 8.88
N THR A 173 -8.79 -3.72 9.32
CA THR A 173 -9.06 -3.99 10.75
C THR A 173 -8.23 -5.15 11.31
N TYR A 174 -7.28 -5.67 10.56
CA TYR A 174 -6.46 -6.84 10.90
C TYR A 174 -5.06 -6.44 11.37
N ALA A 175 -4.23 -7.45 11.68
CA ALA A 175 -2.87 -7.22 12.20
C ALA A 175 -1.91 -6.50 11.25
N ALA A 176 -2.18 -6.52 9.95
CA ALA A 176 -1.41 -5.77 8.96
C ALA A 176 -1.90 -4.33 8.85
N ASP A 177 -1.05 -3.42 8.38
CA ASP A 177 -1.39 -2.00 8.17
C ASP A 177 -2.51 -1.84 7.14
N TYR A 178 -2.43 -2.57 6.02
CA TYR A 178 -3.39 -2.56 4.93
C TYR A 178 -3.56 -3.97 4.35
N LYS A 179 -4.39 -4.08 3.32
CA LYS A 179 -4.54 -5.32 2.54
C LYS A 179 -4.73 -5.01 1.06
N HIS A 180 -4.42 -5.97 0.21
CA HIS A 180 -4.74 -5.87 -1.21
C HIS A 180 -5.30 -7.18 -1.77
N THR A 181 -5.93 -7.06 -2.93
CA THR A 181 -6.32 -8.18 -3.78
C THR A 181 -5.61 -8.08 -5.12
N ARG A 182 -5.44 -9.22 -5.78
CA ARG A 182 -4.95 -9.29 -7.16
C ARG A 182 -5.73 -10.31 -7.96
N SER A 183 -5.89 -10.04 -9.25
CA SER A 183 -6.44 -10.99 -10.22
C SER A 183 -5.73 -10.87 -11.55
N PHE A 184 -5.69 -11.96 -12.31
CA PHE A 184 -5.05 -12.04 -13.62
C PHE A 184 -6.03 -12.64 -14.64
N LYS A 185 -6.20 -11.97 -15.79
CA LYS A 185 -7.11 -12.35 -16.86
C LYS A 185 -6.36 -12.58 -18.17
#